data_a0b051c96531ed68acde14fe8ed7336e
#
_entry.id   a0b051c96531ed68acde14fe8ed7336e
#
_cell.length_a   1.000
_cell.length_b   1.000
_cell.length_c   1.000
_cell.angle_alpha   90.00
_cell.angle_beta   90.00
_cell.angle_gamma   90.00
#
_symmetry.space_group_name_H-M   'P 1'
#
loop_
_entity.id
_entity.type
_entity.pdbx_description
1 polymer ?
#
loop_
_entity_poly.entity_id
_entity_poly.type
_entity_poly.pdbx_seq_one_letter_code
_entity_poly.pdbx_strand_id
1 'polypeptide(L)'
;MSGAIDLIFGTSEVRRQILAAFYAGPGLVTHARELARRLGHPSQVVGRELQRLEDAGILASETIGRARRYRVNAASPIAADVRGLVLRTIGAEALIGAALAGVAGIEEAWIFGSHARGTERPSSDIDLLLIGPVDRAALSERLVEVEQELGRDVNVVAYTRAELADLEAAGDPFVADVLANPRTRVAVLETR
;
A
#
# COMPACT_ATOMS: atom_id res chain seq x y z
N MET A 1 0.82 -7.83 15.80
CA MET A 1 2.01 -7.29 15.06
C MET A 1 2.24 -5.78 15.21
N SER A 2 1.27 -5.01 15.65
CA SER A 2 1.42 -3.55 15.87
C SER A 2 2.69 -3.21 16.66
N GLY A 3 3.00 -3.94 17.72
CA GLY A 3 4.16 -3.68 18.56
C GLY A 3 5.54 -3.75 17.89
N ALA A 4 5.76 -4.67 16.94
CA ALA A 4 7.03 -4.76 16.22
C ALA A 4 7.18 -3.64 15.19
N ILE A 5 6.11 -3.30 14.48
CA ILE A 5 6.06 -2.19 13.53
C ILE A 5 6.25 -0.87 14.28
N ASP A 6 5.57 -0.69 15.42
CA ASP A 6 5.70 0.51 16.25
C ASP A 6 7.11 0.65 16.85
N LEU A 7 7.76 -0.47 17.18
CA LEU A 7 9.14 -0.45 17.67
C LEU A 7 10.13 -0.01 16.59
N ILE A 8 9.93 -0.43 15.32
CA ILE A 8 10.85 -0.17 14.22
C ILE A 8 10.60 1.23 13.61
N PHE A 9 9.35 1.56 13.33
CA PHE A 9 8.96 2.80 12.61
C PHE A 9 8.41 3.88 13.53
N GLY A 10 8.21 3.58 14.81
CA GLY A 10 7.50 4.43 15.76
C GLY A 10 5.98 4.39 15.55
N THR A 11 5.25 5.01 16.48
CA THR A 11 3.79 5.01 16.51
C THR A 11 3.13 6.00 15.53
N SER A 12 3.92 6.76 14.76
CA SER A 12 3.40 7.76 13.82
C SER A 12 2.85 7.10 12.56
N GLU A 13 1.52 7.09 12.42
CA GLU A 13 0.84 6.62 11.22
C GLU A 13 1.29 7.39 9.97
N VAL A 14 1.43 8.71 10.08
CA VAL A 14 1.91 9.57 8.99
C VAL A 14 3.29 9.13 8.50
N ARG A 15 4.21 8.77 9.41
CA ARG A 15 5.55 8.28 9.06
C ARG A 15 5.46 6.98 8.28
N ARG A 16 4.66 6.02 8.75
CA ARG A 16 4.47 4.72 8.06
C ARG A 16 3.95 4.91 6.65
N GLN A 17 2.93 5.75 6.48
CA GLN A 17 2.35 6.04 5.16
C GLN A 17 3.34 6.77 4.24
N ILE A 18 4.16 7.69 4.76
CA ILE A 18 5.23 8.35 3.99
C ILE A 18 6.25 7.30 3.52
N LEU A 19 6.72 6.44 4.41
CA LEU A 19 7.69 5.39 4.07
C LEU A 19 7.12 4.43 3.02
N ALA A 20 5.87 3.98 3.19
CA ALA A 20 5.19 3.16 2.21
C ALA A 20 5.09 3.86 0.85
N ALA A 21 4.69 5.13 0.80
CA ALA A 21 4.57 5.88 -0.45
C ALA A 21 5.89 6.02 -1.21
N PHE A 22 7.01 6.21 -0.50
CA PHE A 22 8.32 6.38 -1.15
C PHE A 22 9.01 5.07 -1.52
N TYR A 23 8.86 4.03 -0.71
CA TYR A 23 9.61 2.78 -0.86
C TYR A 23 8.84 1.67 -1.56
N ALA A 24 7.49 1.67 -1.52
CA ALA A 24 6.68 0.67 -2.22
C ALA A 24 6.33 1.08 -3.66
N GLY A 25 6.34 2.38 -3.97
CA GLY A 25 6.07 2.86 -5.32
C GLY A 25 7.32 3.07 -6.16
N PRO A 26 7.22 3.06 -7.50
CA PRO A 26 8.35 3.31 -8.38
C PRO A 26 8.77 4.78 -8.30
N GLY A 27 9.98 5.05 -7.78
CA GLY A 27 10.69 6.31 -7.91
C GLY A 27 9.91 7.59 -7.58
N LEU A 28 9.06 7.58 -6.56
CA LEU A 28 8.26 8.76 -6.19
C LEU A 28 9.15 9.97 -5.93
N VAL A 29 8.88 11.06 -6.67
CA VAL A 29 9.44 12.40 -6.42
C VAL A 29 8.28 13.37 -6.23
N THR A 30 8.14 13.92 -5.03
CA THR A 30 6.98 14.76 -4.70
C THR A 30 7.33 15.84 -3.69
N HIS A 31 6.45 16.81 -3.51
CA HIS A 31 6.56 17.85 -2.48
C HIS A 31 5.55 17.65 -1.35
N ALA A 32 5.82 18.24 -0.18
CA ALA A 32 5.05 18.02 1.04
C ALA A 32 3.53 18.24 0.89
N ARG A 33 3.11 19.27 0.16
CA ARG A 33 1.68 19.57 -0.03
C ARG A 33 0.95 18.52 -0.85
N GLU A 34 1.58 18.04 -1.92
CA GLU A 34 1.01 17.01 -2.79
C GLU A 34 0.91 15.69 -2.03
N LEU A 35 1.97 15.30 -1.32
CA LEU A 35 1.95 14.08 -0.51
C LEU A 35 0.90 14.17 0.61
N ALA A 36 0.78 15.31 1.27
CA ALA A 36 -0.23 15.55 2.30
C ALA A 36 -1.66 15.37 1.77
N ARG A 37 -1.93 15.89 0.57
CA ARG A 37 -3.22 15.71 -0.11
C ARG A 37 -3.50 14.24 -0.42
N ARG A 38 -2.50 13.50 -0.92
CA ARG A 38 -2.62 12.06 -1.23
C ARG A 38 -2.88 11.22 0.02
N LEU A 39 -2.19 11.52 1.10
CA LEU A 39 -2.29 10.78 2.36
C LEU A 39 -3.44 11.24 3.28
N GLY A 40 -4.16 12.30 2.93
CA GLY A 40 -5.27 12.81 3.74
C GLY A 40 -4.84 13.48 5.06
N HIS A 41 -3.59 13.99 5.14
CA HIS A 41 -3.05 14.60 6.35
C HIS A 41 -2.75 16.10 6.19
N PRO A 42 -2.70 16.87 7.31
CA PRO A 42 -2.28 18.27 7.28
C PRO A 42 -0.84 18.42 6.75
N SER A 43 -0.62 19.36 5.83
CA SER A 43 0.69 19.54 5.18
C SER A 43 1.84 19.86 6.14
N GLN A 44 1.54 20.51 7.27
CA GLN A 44 2.54 20.79 8.31
C GLN A 44 3.03 19.52 9.02
N VAL A 45 2.13 18.54 9.22
CA VAL A 45 2.47 17.27 9.85
C VAL A 45 3.36 16.45 8.92
N VAL A 46 2.93 16.31 7.65
CA VAL A 46 3.71 15.63 6.61
C VAL A 46 5.06 16.31 6.41
N GLY A 47 5.11 17.64 6.34
CA GLY A 47 6.35 18.37 6.17
C GLY A 47 7.37 18.13 7.29
N ARG A 48 6.92 18.07 8.55
CA ARG A 48 7.79 17.74 9.70
C ARG A 48 8.35 16.33 9.64
N GLU A 49 7.52 15.35 9.26
CA GLU A 49 7.99 13.96 9.13
C GLU A 49 8.94 13.80 7.94
N LEU A 50 8.67 14.44 6.81
CA LEU A 50 9.60 14.46 5.67
C LEU A 50 10.97 15.02 6.04
N GLN A 51 11.00 16.13 6.79
CA GLN A 51 12.25 16.73 7.27
C GLN A 51 13.00 15.77 8.21
N ARG A 52 12.31 15.11 9.15
CA ARG A 52 12.92 14.11 10.05
C ARG A 52 13.53 12.93 9.30
N LEU A 53 12.83 12.44 8.28
CA LEU A 53 13.32 11.33 7.44
C LEU A 53 14.51 11.75 6.58
N GLU A 54 14.56 13.00 6.16
CA GLU A 54 15.71 13.57 5.47
C GLU A 54 16.89 13.76 6.41
N ASP A 55 16.69 14.34 7.59
CA ASP A 55 17.73 14.52 8.61
C ASP A 55 18.34 13.17 9.03
N ALA A 56 17.53 12.09 9.01
CA ALA A 56 17.97 10.72 9.23
C ALA A 56 18.65 10.07 8.00
N GLY A 57 18.76 10.75 6.87
CA GLY A 57 19.36 10.22 5.64
C GLY A 57 18.53 9.14 4.93
N ILE A 58 17.26 8.95 5.30
CA ILE A 58 16.33 8.00 4.67
C ILE A 58 15.76 8.57 3.38
N LEU A 59 15.39 9.84 3.40
CA LEU A 59 15.00 10.59 2.23
C LEU A 59 16.08 11.61 1.87
N ALA A 60 16.06 12.06 0.63
CA ALA A 60 16.83 13.20 0.15
C ALA A 60 15.88 14.22 -0.49
N SER A 61 16.25 15.47 -0.49
CA SER A 61 15.50 16.50 -1.20
C SER A 61 16.35 17.32 -2.13
N GLU A 62 15.68 17.93 -3.10
CA GLU A 62 16.23 18.94 -3.97
C GLU A 62 15.27 20.14 -4.05
N THR A 63 15.81 21.34 -4.19
CA THR A 63 14.99 22.54 -4.36
C THR A 63 14.94 22.92 -5.83
N ILE A 64 13.74 22.88 -6.42
CA ILE A 64 13.51 23.31 -7.80
C ILE A 64 12.60 24.55 -7.76
N GLY A 65 13.18 25.70 -8.07
CA GLY A 65 12.50 26.99 -7.92
C GLY A 65 12.18 27.28 -6.45
N ARG A 66 10.88 27.37 -6.11
CA ARG A 66 10.40 27.59 -4.74
C ARG A 66 9.87 26.32 -4.06
N ALA A 67 9.94 25.18 -4.73
CA ALA A 67 9.42 23.93 -4.24
C ALA A 67 10.55 22.95 -3.85
N ARG A 68 10.47 22.43 -2.63
CA ARG A 68 11.32 21.35 -2.15
C ARG A 68 10.67 20.02 -2.48
N ARG A 69 11.35 19.18 -3.28
CA ARG A 69 10.91 17.87 -3.68
C ARG A 69 11.72 16.80 -2.96
N TYR A 70 11.02 15.81 -2.45
CA TYR A 70 11.59 14.68 -1.71
C TYR A 70 11.60 13.43 -2.57
N ARG A 71 12.60 12.58 -2.37
CA ARG A 71 12.78 11.26 -2.99
C ARG A 71 13.49 10.33 -2.03
N VAL A 72 13.51 9.05 -2.33
CA VAL A 72 14.36 8.10 -1.60
C VAL A 72 15.82 8.54 -1.71
N ASN A 73 16.56 8.45 -0.61
CA ASN A 73 18.00 8.65 -0.63
C ASN A 73 18.70 7.36 -1.11
N ALA A 74 18.83 7.20 -2.42
CA ALA A 74 19.50 6.04 -3.01
C ALA A 74 21.00 5.91 -2.64
N ALA A 75 21.62 6.98 -2.17
CA ALA A 75 23.00 6.96 -1.68
C ALA A 75 23.13 6.49 -0.23
N SER A 76 22.02 6.33 0.48
CA SER A 76 22.02 5.78 1.84
C SER A 76 22.46 4.30 1.82
N PRO A 77 23.45 3.91 2.64
CA PRO A 77 23.91 2.52 2.67
C PRO A 77 22.83 1.53 3.13
N ILE A 78 21.79 2.02 3.81
CA ILE A 78 20.67 1.21 4.31
C ILE A 78 19.41 1.30 3.43
N ALA A 79 19.47 1.97 2.28
CA ALA A 79 18.27 2.21 1.45
C ALA A 79 17.58 0.91 1.02
N ALA A 80 18.34 -0.11 0.63
CA ALA A 80 17.80 -1.41 0.24
C ALA A 80 17.18 -2.15 1.44
N ASP A 81 17.81 -2.09 2.61
CA ASP A 81 17.31 -2.74 3.82
C ASP A 81 16.01 -2.08 4.29
N VAL A 82 15.95 -0.75 4.28
CA VAL A 82 14.74 0.01 4.59
C VAL A 82 13.62 -0.34 3.61
N ARG A 83 13.91 -0.44 2.29
CA ARG A 83 12.94 -0.88 1.30
C ARG A 83 12.39 -2.27 1.64
N GLY A 84 13.26 -3.25 1.84
CA GLY A 84 12.86 -4.61 2.17
C GLY A 84 12.02 -4.69 3.46
N LEU A 85 12.35 -3.88 4.46
CA LEU A 85 11.61 -3.80 5.70
C LEU A 85 10.22 -3.18 5.51
N VAL A 86 10.14 -2.05 4.79
CA VAL A 86 8.89 -1.35 4.49
C VAL A 86 7.95 -2.27 3.72
N LEU A 87 8.43 -2.92 2.65
CA LEU A 87 7.60 -3.79 1.81
C LEU A 87 7.00 -4.95 2.62
N ARG A 88 7.81 -5.60 3.47
CA ARG A 88 7.37 -6.76 4.25
C ARG A 88 6.47 -6.42 5.45
N THR A 89 6.35 -5.15 5.82
CA THR A 89 5.63 -4.75 7.05
C THR A 89 4.47 -3.80 6.80
N ILE A 90 4.68 -2.72 6.06
CA ILE A 90 3.71 -1.63 5.88
C ILE A 90 3.49 -1.23 4.41
N GLY A 91 4.23 -1.83 3.50
CA GLY A 91 4.21 -1.47 2.08
C GLY A 91 3.25 -2.29 1.23
N ALA A 92 2.66 -3.35 1.77
CA ALA A 92 1.84 -4.29 1.02
C ALA A 92 0.69 -3.60 0.27
N GLU A 93 -0.05 -2.73 0.94
CA GLU A 93 -1.17 -2.00 0.34
C GLU A 93 -0.73 -1.09 -0.82
N ALA A 94 0.39 -0.38 -0.63
CA ALA A 94 0.91 0.52 -1.65
C ALA A 94 1.49 -0.25 -2.85
N LEU A 95 2.17 -1.38 -2.61
CA LEU A 95 2.73 -2.21 -3.66
C LEU A 95 1.62 -2.89 -4.48
N ILE A 96 0.63 -3.46 -3.80
CA ILE A 96 -0.55 -4.03 -4.46
C ILE A 96 -1.28 -2.94 -5.26
N GLY A 97 -1.53 -1.77 -4.68
CA GLY A 97 -2.17 -0.66 -5.38
C GLY A 97 -1.42 -0.21 -6.63
N ALA A 98 -0.09 -0.20 -6.58
CA ALA A 98 0.74 0.11 -7.75
C ALA A 98 0.65 -0.98 -8.84
N ALA A 99 0.59 -2.25 -8.46
CA ALA A 99 0.44 -3.36 -9.39
C ALA A 99 -0.95 -3.40 -10.04
N LEU A 100 -1.99 -3.08 -9.28
CA LEU A 100 -3.37 -2.99 -9.80
C LEU A 100 -3.56 -1.81 -10.76
N ALA A 101 -2.70 -0.80 -10.69
CA ALA A 101 -2.72 0.34 -11.59
C ALA A 101 -2.38 -0.09 -13.03
N GLY A 102 -3.33 -0.16 -13.90
CA GLY A 102 -3.18 -0.63 -15.29
C GLY A 102 -3.77 -2.02 -15.57
N VAL A 103 -4.35 -2.66 -14.55
CA VAL A 103 -5.22 -3.82 -14.76
C VAL A 103 -6.63 -3.31 -15.05
N ALA A 104 -7.14 -3.66 -16.25
CA ALA A 104 -8.48 -3.22 -16.66
C ALA A 104 -9.58 -3.88 -15.83
N GLY A 105 -10.69 -3.15 -15.66
CA GLY A 105 -11.91 -3.66 -15.06
C GLY A 105 -11.95 -3.68 -13.53
N ILE A 106 -10.95 -3.16 -12.84
CA ILE A 106 -10.99 -3.02 -11.37
C ILE A 106 -11.77 -1.75 -11.01
N GLU A 107 -12.90 -1.91 -10.33
CA GLU A 107 -13.70 -0.80 -9.78
C GLU A 107 -13.33 -0.52 -8.32
N GLU A 108 -13.12 -1.58 -7.54
CA GLU A 108 -12.71 -1.49 -6.14
C GLU A 108 -11.73 -2.62 -5.78
N ALA A 109 -10.82 -2.33 -4.86
CA ALA A 109 -9.87 -3.28 -4.33
C ALA A 109 -9.80 -3.17 -2.81
N TRP A 110 -9.81 -4.30 -2.09
CA TRP A 110 -9.82 -4.37 -0.65
C TRP A 110 -8.91 -5.49 -0.15
N ILE A 111 -8.03 -5.18 0.80
CA ILE A 111 -7.33 -6.20 1.58
C ILE A 111 -8.21 -6.55 2.77
N PHE A 112 -8.39 -7.85 3.01
CA PHE A 112 -9.21 -8.38 4.11
C PHE A 112 -8.45 -9.44 4.91
N GLY A 113 -9.12 -10.24 5.71
CA GLY A 113 -8.52 -11.34 6.45
C GLY A 113 -7.61 -10.90 7.60
N SER A 114 -6.53 -11.65 7.85
CA SER A 114 -5.64 -11.43 8.99
C SER A 114 -4.87 -10.12 8.89
N HIS A 115 -4.52 -9.68 7.68
CA HIS A 115 -3.83 -8.43 7.43
C HIS A 115 -4.67 -7.22 7.89
N ALA A 116 -5.92 -7.14 7.42
CA ALA A 116 -6.82 -6.04 7.77
C ALA A 116 -7.19 -6.04 9.27
N ARG A 117 -7.23 -7.20 9.92
CA ARG A 117 -7.46 -7.32 11.37
C ARG A 117 -6.23 -7.02 12.23
N GLY A 118 -5.05 -6.85 11.63
CA GLY A 118 -3.79 -6.67 12.36
C GLY A 118 -3.33 -7.90 13.16
N THR A 119 -3.86 -9.07 12.83
CA THR A 119 -3.54 -10.36 13.49
C THR A 119 -2.62 -11.24 12.66
N GLU A 120 -2.12 -10.72 11.54
CA GLU A 120 -1.25 -11.42 10.61
C GLU A 120 0.08 -11.85 11.24
N ARG A 121 0.65 -12.92 10.70
CA ARG A 121 2.01 -13.36 10.96
C ARG A 121 2.90 -12.98 9.76
N PRO A 122 4.22 -12.92 9.92
CA PRO A 122 5.13 -12.60 8.81
C PRO A 122 4.97 -13.50 7.57
N SER A 123 4.51 -14.74 7.78
CA SER A 123 4.27 -15.73 6.72
C SER A 123 2.79 -15.88 6.31
N SER A 124 1.92 -15.01 6.80
CA SER A 124 0.51 -15.05 6.39
C SER A 124 0.34 -14.50 4.98
N ASP A 125 -0.48 -15.16 4.17
CA ASP A 125 -0.87 -14.67 2.86
C ASP A 125 -1.64 -13.35 2.97
N ILE A 126 -1.71 -12.61 1.88
CA ILE A 126 -2.51 -11.40 1.78
C ILE A 126 -3.78 -11.73 1.02
N ASP A 127 -4.92 -11.56 1.67
CA ASP A 127 -6.22 -11.80 1.06
C ASP A 127 -6.73 -10.52 0.38
N LEU A 128 -6.91 -10.57 -0.95
CA LEU A 128 -7.31 -9.45 -1.80
C LEU A 128 -8.68 -9.70 -2.44
N LEU A 129 -9.64 -8.82 -2.16
CA LEU A 129 -10.93 -8.79 -2.84
C LEU A 129 -10.93 -7.71 -3.91
N LEU A 130 -11.25 -8.08 -5.14
CA LEU A 130 -11.43 -7.17 -6.25
C LEU A 130 -12.91 -7.16 -6.67
N ILE A 131 -13.43 -5.97 -6.98
CA ILE A 131 -14.78 -5.80 -7.50
C ILE A 131 -14.67 -5.18 -8.88
N GLY A 132 -15.34 -5.81 -9.87
CA GLY A 132 -15.38 -5.37 -11.26
C GLY A 132 -15.11 -6.51 -12.25
N PRO A 133 -15.25 -6.26 -13.55
CA PRO A 133 -14.94 -7.21 -14.62
C PRO A 133 -13.42 -7.28 -14.89
N VAL A 134 -12.67 -7.81 -13.91
CA VAL A 134 -11.21 -7.77 -13.86
C VAL A 134 -10.55 -8.61 -14.95
N ASP A 135 -9.57 -8.05 -15.65
CA ASP A 135 -8.67 -8.82 -16.52
C ASP A 135 -7.74 -9.71 -15.67
N ARG A 136 -8.14 -10.98 -15.54
CA ARG A 136 -7.44 -11.96 -14.70
C ARG A 136 -6.04 -12.33 -15.23
N ALA A 137 -5.81 -12.24 -16.55
CA ALA A 137 -4.52 -12.56 -17.13
C ALA A 137 -3.49 -11.46 -16.81
N ALA A 138 -3.85 -10.20 -17.07
CA ALA A 138 -3.02 -9.05 -16.71
C ALA A 138 -2.79 -8.96 -15.20
N LEU A 139 -3.79 -9.29 -14.38
CA LEU A 139 -3.68 -9.34 -12.93
C LEU A 139 -2.62 -10.36 -12.47
N SER A 140 -2.71 -11.60 -12.98
CA SER A 140 -1.78 -12.66 -12.57
C SER A 140 -0.33 -12.32 -12.87
N GLU A 141 -0.03 -11.75 -14.04
CA GLU A 141 1.32 -11.30 -14.40
C GLU A 141 1.87 -10.26 -13.41
N ARG A 142 1.02 -9.30 -13.01
CA ARG A 142 1.41 -8.24 -12.07
C ARG A 142 1.62 -8.75 -10.64
N LEU A 143 0.81 -9.72 -10.21
CA LEU A 143 0.89 -10.22 -8.84
C LEU A 143 2.14 -11.07 -8.60
N VAL A 144 2.66 -11.78 -9.59
CA VAL A 144 3.92 -12.54 -9.46
C VAL A 144 5.08 -11.63 -9.00
N GLU A 145 5.21 -10.43 -9.56
CA GLU A 145 6.25 -9.48 -9.15
C GLU A 145 6.01 -8.98 -7.72
N VAL A 146 4.74 -8.72 -7.36
CA VAL A 146 4.35 -8.28 -6.01
C VAL A 146 4.67 -9.34 -4.97
N GLU A 147 4.31 -10.59 -5.22
CA GLU A 147 4.56 -11.73 -4.32
C GLU A 147 6.05 -11.92 -4.08
N GLN A 148 6.87 -11.81 -5.13
CA GLN A 148 8.33 -11.86 -5.00
C GLN A 148 8.89 -10.72 -4.14
N GLU A 149 8.41 -9.49 -4.33
CA GLU A 149 8.87 -8.34 -3.54
C GLU A 149 8.39 -8.40 -2.08
N LEU A 150 7.16 -8.86 -1.84
CA LEU A 150 6.60 -9.01 -0.49
C LEU A 150 7.17 -10.23 0.24
N GLY A 151 7.58 -11.28 -0.50
CA GLY A 151 7.91 -12.59 0.05
C GLY A 151 6.70 -13.29 0.66
N ARG A 152 5.51 -13.03 0.13
CA ARG A 152 4.20 -13.53 0.61
C ARG A 152 3.27 -13.74 -0.57
N ASP A 153 2.44 -14.77 -0.51
CA ASP A 153 1.43 -15.03 -1.52
C ASP A 153 0.26 -14.04 -1.42
N VAL A 154 -0.37 -13.75 -2.55
CA VAL A 154 -1.56 -12.87 -2.63
C VAL A 154 -2.74 -13.68 -3.13
N ASN A 155 -3.65 -14.06 -2.22
CA ASN A 155 -4.87 -14.78 -2.54
C ASN A 155 -5.92 -13.81 -3.07
N VAL A 156 -6.31 -13.96 -4.32
CA VAL A 156 -7.26 -13.07 -4.97
C VAL A 156 -8.62 -13.71 -5.12
N VAL A 157 -9.65 -13.01 -4.66
CA VAL A 157 -11.04 -13.27 -5.00
C VAL A 157 -11.58 -12.08 -5.78
N ALA A 158 -12.17 -12.34 -6.95
CA ALA A 158 -12.70 -11.28 -7.80
C ALA A 158 -14.15 -11.59 -8.19
N TYR A 159 -15.02 -10.62 -7.95
CA TYR A 159 -16.43 -10.66 -8.32
C TYR A 159 -16.79 -9.41 -9.13
N THR A 160 -17.69 -9.57 -10.07
CA THR A 160 -18.42 -8.41 -10.61
C THR A 160 -19.37 -7.87 -9.54
N ARG A 161 -19.81 -6.63 -9.70
CA ARG A 161 -20.77 -6.02 -8.75
C ARG A 161 -22.08 -6.79 -8.68
N ALA A 162 -22.52 -7.37 -9.80
CA ALA A 162 -23.72 -8.20 -9.86
C ALA A 162 -23.53 -9.51 -9.09
N GLU A 163 -22.44 -10.25 -9.35
CA GLU A 163 -22.13 -11.49 -8.63
C GLU A 163 -22.01 -11.27 -7.12
N LEU A 164 -21.36 -10.18 -6.71
CA LEU A 164 -21.24 -9.86 -5.28
C LEU A 164 -22.62 -9.61 -4.65
N ALA A 165 -23.49 -8.86 -5.33
CA ALA A 165 -24.85 -8.59 -4.84
C ALA A 165 -25.71 -9.87 -4.77
N ASP A 166 -25.59 -10.76 -5.76
CA ASP A 166 -26.31 -12.04 -5.76
C ASP A 166 -25.84 -12.96 -4.60
N LEU A 167 -24.52 -13.03 -4.35
CA LEU A 167 -23.97 -13.79 -3.24
C LEU A 167 -24.38 -13.21 -1.88
N GLU A 168 -24.38 -11.89 -1.74
CA GLU A 168 -24.85 -11.21 -0.54
C GLU A 168 -26.32 -11.51 -0.27
N ALA A 169 -27.18 -11.42 -1.31
CA ALA A 169 -28.61 -11.74 -1.21
C ALA A 169 -28.88 -13.21 -0.90
N ALA A 170 -28.02 -14.12 -1.38
CA ALA A 170 -28.07 -15.54 -1.08
C ALA A 170 -27.54 -15.89 0.34
N GLY A 171 -26.95 -14.93 1.05
CA GLY A 171 -26.37 -15.15 2.37
C GLY A 171 -25.09 -15.99 2.33
N ASP A 172 -24.27 -15.84 1.29
CA ASP A 172 -23.01 -16.57 1.17
C ASP A 172 -22.13 -16.33 2.39
N PRO A 173 -21.66 -17.39 3.09
CA PRO A 173 -20.91 -17.23 4.34
C PRO A 173 -19.59 -16.49 4.19
N PHE A 174 -18.89 -16.67 3.06
CA PHE A 174 -17.62 -16.01 2.79
C PHE A 174 -17.83 -14.50 2.56
N VAL A 175 -18.78 -14.14 1.70
CA VAL A 175 -19.12 -12.74 1.44
C VAL A 175 -19.61 -12.04 2.70
N ALA A 176 -20.46 -12.70 3.49
CA ALA A 176 -20.94 -12.17 4.77
C ALA A 176 -19.79 -11.93 5.76
N ASP A 177 -18.83 -12.85 5.87
CA ASP A 177 -17.65 -12.68 6.73
C ASP A 177 -16.77 -11.52 6.26
N VAL A 178 -16.48 -11.45 4.97
CA VAL A 178 -15.63 -10.36 4.40
C VAL A 178 -16.30 -9.00 4.60
N LEU A 179 -17.62 -8.90 4.38
CA LEU A 179 -18.35 -7.63 4.52
C LEU A 179 -18.52 -7.19 5.98
N ALA A 180 -18.63 -8.11 6.91
CA ALA A 180 -18.79 -7.84 8.34
C ALA A 180 -17.48 -7.47 9.07
N ASN A 181 -16.34 -7.87 8.52
CA ASN A 181 -15.04 -7.73 9.18
C ASN A 181 -14.26 -6.50 8.65
N PRO A 182 -13.24 -6.02 9.40
CA PRO A 182 -12.34 -4.97 8.95
C PRO A 182 -11.68 -5.30 7.62
N ARG A 183 -11.64 -4.32 6.72
CA ARG A 183 -10.95 -4.39 5.44
C ARG A 183 -10.32 -3.05 5.11
N THR A 184 -9.18 -3.07 4.45
CA THR A 184 -8.45 -1.87 4.04
C THR A 184 -8.64 -1.64 2.55
N ARG A 185 -9.12 -0.45 2.17
CA ARG A 185 -9.25 -0.09 0.77
C ARG A 185 -7.87 0.14 0.15
N VAL A 186 -7.61 -0.53 -0.96
CA VAL A 186 -6.40 -0.31 -1.75
C VAL A 186 -6.68 0.77 -2.79
N ALA A 187 -5.85 1.82 -2.80
CA ALA A 187 -5.95 2.86 -3.80
C ALA A 187 -5.38 2.34 -5.14
N VAL A 188 -6.26 2.11 -6.11
CA VAL A 188 -5.84 1.80 -7.48
C VAL A 188 -5.47 3.13 -8.14
N LEU A 189 -4.17 3.34 -8.37
CA LEU A 189 -3.68 4.55 -9.01
C LEU A 189 -3.93 4.45 -10.51
N GLU A 190 -4.83 5.26 -11.06
CA GLU A 190 -4.97 5.37 -12.51
C GLU A 190 -3.65 5.85 -13.11
N THR A 191 -3.08 5.03 -14.00
CA THR A 191 -1.93 5.44 -14.82
C THR A 191 -2.46 6.43 -15.87
N ARG A 192 -2.10 7.70 -15.74
CA ARG A 192 -2.30 8.70 -16.80
C ARG A 192 -1.22 8.58 -17.86
#